data_8ce32064b371aa5f17c58d42df98d2d1
#
_entry.id   8ce32064b371aa5f17c58d42df98d2d1
#
_cell.length_a   1.000
_cell.length_b   1.000
_cell.length_c   1.000
_cell.angle_alpha   90.00
_cell.angle_beta   90.00
_cell.angle_gamma   90.00
#
_symmetry.space_group_name_H-M   'P 1'
#
loop_
_entity.id
_entity.type
_entity.pdbx_description
1 polymer ?
#
loop_
_entity_poly.entity_id
_entity_poly.type
_entity_poly.pdbx_seq_one_letter_code
_entity_poly.pdbx_strand_id
1 'polypeptide(L)'
;MNAASHPLSIRQADWAVLNLALMWIYEGPVPEDGHGLRKNLDLAAWLILDGDARVECLDGDVHRAKAGEWLFLPGGTRMQFFAEETRLLSLTWRARWPDGRNFFAEGLPVTLSASEHPQLASRAGALAEFSKQELERDPRVLQRSRASVGISPGVFFRGEILLLEWMAEVTAALGEARIVPRIHDIPDSRILLALDLLENHPLNQPYRTEDIARRVGLSPSQLNRRFTQFLGHTPKMHFQRRRIRAAKTMVTDDEMPIKEISYQLGFASQHVFYNWFRRQFGCAPSAFQGKAAG
;
A
#
# COMPACT_ATOMS: atom_id res chain seq x y z
N MET A 1 22.72 -27.73 -20.66
CA MET A 1 21.35 -28.11 -20.25
C MET A 1 20.69 -26.83 -19.74
N ASN A 2 19.83 -26.23 -20.56
CA ASN A 2 19.11 -25.03 -20.25
C ASN A 2 18.06 -25.34 -19.17
N ALA A 3 18.23 -24.83 -17.97
CA ALA A 3 17.13 -24.70 -17.04
C ALA A 3 16.21 -23.55 -17.55
N ALA A 4 15.21 -23.93 -18.34
CA ALA A 4 14.13 -23.05 -18.67
C ALA A 4 13.48 -22.62 -17.34
N SER A 5 13.68 -21.36 -16.96
CA SER A 5 12.94 -20.75 -15.87
C SER A 5 11.46 -20.83 -16.23
N HIS A 6 10.72 -21.75 -15.59
CA HIS A 6 9.26 -21.71 -15.68
C HIS A 6 8.80 -20.34 -15.21
N PRO A 7 7.95 -19.65 -15.99
CA PRO A 7 7.37 -18.42 -15.51
C PRO A 7 6.67 -18.71 -14.19
N LEU A 8 6.95 -17.90 -13.18
CA LEU A 8 6.33 -17.99 -11.86
C LEU A 8 4.80 -17.94 -12.03
N SER A 9 4.14 -19.08 -11.90
CA SER A 9 2.68 -19.12 -11.99
C SER A 9 2.06 -18.98 -10.61
N ILE A 10 1.40 -17.87 -10.39
CA ILE A 10 0.56 -17.62 -9.21
C ILE A 10 -0.83 -18.12 -9.55
N ARG A 11 -1.46 -18.91 -8.67
CA ARG A 11 -2.83 -19.39 -8.89
C ARG A 11 -3.78 -18.20 -9.01
N GLN A 12 -4.74 -18.27 -9.93
CA GLN A 12 -5.68 -17.18 -10.16
C GLN A 12 -6.40 -16.72 -8.87
N ALA A 13 -6.73 -17.66 -7.98
CA ALA A 13 -7.36 -17.34 -6.69
C ALA A 13 -6.45 -16.52 -5.75
N ASP A 14 -5.14 -16.64 -5.88
CA ASP A 14 -4.19 -15.94 -5.02
C ASP A 14 -4.09 -14.45 -5.40
N TRP A 15 -4.36 -14.11 -6.67
CA TRP A 15 -4.41 -12.71 -7.11
C TRP A 15 -5.53 -11.90 -6.44
N ALA A 16 -6.64 -12.55 -6.09
CA ALA A 16 -7.78 -11.89 -5.45
C ALA A 16 -7.45 -11.29 -4.07
N VAL A 17 -6.34 -11.71 -3.44
CA VAL A 17 -5.93 -11.22 -2.12
C VAL A 17 -4.74 -10.26 -2.17
N LEU A 18 -4.19 -10.01 -3.35
CA LEU A 18 -3.15 -9.01 -3.53
C LEU A 18 -3.76 -7.60 -3.35
N ASN A 19 -3.31 -6.90 -2.33
CA ASN A 19 -3.70 -5.50 -2.13
C ASN A 19 -2.88 -4.62 -3.05
N LEU A 20 -3.43 -4.32 -4.22
CA LEU A 20 -2.85 -3.42 -5.21
C LEU A 20 -3.59 -2.08 -5.18
N ALA A 21 -2.85 -0.97 -5.09
CA ALA A 21 -3.41 0.38 -5.16
C ALA A 21 -2.34 1.40 -5.53
N LEU A 22 -2.69 2.34 -6.39
CA LEU A 22 -1.88 3.54 -6.59
C LEU A 22 -2.06 4.46 -5.37
N MET A 23 -0.98 4.80 -4.70
CA MET A 23 -0.98 5.63 -3.50
C MET A 23 -0.67 7.10 -3.81
N TRP A 24 0.20 7.33 -4.79
CA TRP A 24 0.68 8.65 -5.18
C TRP A 24 1.20 8.61 -6.62
N ILE A 25 0.96 9.68 -7.36
CA ILE A 25 1.61 9.96 -8.62
C ILE A 25 1.80 11.47 -8.76
N TYR A 26 2.94 11.90 -9.24
CA TYR A 26 3.30 13.29 -9.41
C TYR A 26 4.32 13.42 -10.52
N GLU A 27 4.16 14.41 -11.38
CA GLU A 27 5.15 14.79 -12.38
C GLU A 27 5.49 16.28 -12.22
N GLY A 28 6.76 16.56 -12.04
CA GLY A 28 7.21 17.95 -11.88
C GLY A 28 8.58 18.08 -11.20
N PRO A 29 8.96 19.31 -10.81
CA PRO A 29 10.15 19.54 -10.01
C PRO A 29 10.03 18.91 -8.63
N VAL A 30 11.15 18.49 -8.05
CA VAL A 30 11.14 17.92 -6.70
C VAL A 30 10.68 18.97 -5.68
N PRO A 31 9.63 18.71 -4.90
CA PRO A 31 9.20 19.63 -3.85
C PRO A 31 10.29 19.81 -2.77
N GLU A 32 10.34 20.96 -2.09
CA GLU A 32 11.30 21.22 -1.00
C GLU A 32 11.26 20.12 0.08
N ASP A 33 10.07 19.68 0.43
CA ASP A 33 9.87 18.59 1.38
C ASP A 33 10.18 17.20 0.78
N GLY A 34 10.56 17.10 -0.48
CA GLY A 34 11.02 15.87 -1.14
C GLY A 34 12.39 15.40 -0.68
N HIS A 35 13.21 16.24 -0.09
CA HIS A 35 14.57 15.96 0.34
C HIS A 35 14.65 15.38 1.76
N GLY A 36 15.78 14.74 2.10
CA GLY A 36 16.14 14.30 3.43
C GLY A 36 15.53 12.96 3.83
N LEU A 37 15.36 12.75 5.14
CA LEU A 37 14.89 11.47 5.70
C LEU A 37 13.40 11.26 5.39
N ARG A 38 13.09 10.16 4.73
CA ARG A 38 11.72 9.76 4.38
C ARG A 38 11.43 8.35 4.85
N LYS A 39 10.20 8.18 5.32
CA LYS A 39 9.63 6.85 5.63
C LYS A 39 8.43 6.62 4.74
N ASN A 40 8.57 5.73 3.77
CA ASN A 40 7.48 5.29 2.91
C ASN A 40 7.25 3.79 3.14
N LEU A 41 6.02 3.40 3.42
CA LEU A 41 5.69 1.99 3.66
C LEU A 41 5.43 1.22 2.37
N ASP A 42 5.13 1.92 1.28
CA ASP A 42 4.76 1.36 -0.01
C ASP A 42 5.94 1.44 -0.99
N LEU A 43 5.87 0.73 -2.10
CA LEU A 43 6.87 0.74 -3.16
C LEU A 43 6.88 2.11 -3.86
N ALA A 44 8.03 2.52 -4.38
CA ALA A 44 8.14 3.75 -5.17
C ALA A 44 8.95 3.53 -6.45
N ALA A 45 8.61 4.28 -7.50
CA ALA A 45 9.36 4.35 -8.75
C ALA A 45 9.50 5.82 -9.15
N TRP A 46 10.71 6.23 -9.51
CA TRP A 46 11.00 7.55 -10.01
C TRP A 46 11.61 7.44 -11.41
N LEU A 47 10.97 8.02 -12.41
CA LEU A 47 11.60 8.32 -13.68
C LEU A 47 12.22 9.71 -13.56
N ILE A 48 13.52 9.80 -13.66
CA ILE A 48 14.22 11.07 -13.67
C ILE A 48 14.08 11.68 -15.06
N LEU A 49 13.39 12.80 -15.14
CA LEU A 49 13.15 13.52 -16.39
C LEU A 49 14.30 14.49 -16.67
N ASP A 50 14.83 15.12 -15.61
CA ASP A 50 15.96 16.02 -15.66
C ASP A 50 16.71 16.00 -14.32
N GLY A 51 18.03 16.27 -14.32
CA GLY A 51 18.87 16.23 -13.13
C GLY A 51 19.23 14.82 -12.69
N ASP A 52 19.36 14.61 -11.39
CA ASP A 52 19.71 13.32 -10.78
C ASP A 52 19.11 13.14 -9.39
N ALA A 53 19.07 11.89 -8.95
CA ALA A 53 18.62 11.48 -7.64
C ALA A 53 19.62 10.52 -6.98
N ARG A 54 19.83 10.67 -5.67
CA ARG A 54 20.61 9.79 -4.83
C ARG A 54 19.80 9.36 -3.63
N VAL A 55 19.79 8.07 -3.36
CA VAL A 55 19.12 7.47 -2.21
C VAL A 55 20.12 6.68 -1.39
N GLU A 56 20.12 6.91 -0.08
CA GLU A 56 20.89 6.16 0.90
C GLU A 56 19.93 5.33 1.75
N CYS A 57 20.08 4.02 1.71
CA CYS A 57 19.33 3.07 2.51
C CYS A 57 19.90 2.97 3.93
N LEU A 58 19.13 2.44 4.89
CA LEU A 58 19.59 2.30 6.27
C LEU A 58 20.73 1.30 6.46
N ASP A 59 20.92 0.36 5.54
CA ASP A 59 22.04 -0.59 5.48
C ASP A 59 23.34 0.05 4.98
N GLY A 60 23.30 1.31 4.54
CA GLY A 60 24.42 2.08 4.03
C GLY A 60 24.58 2.02 2.51
N ASP A 61 23.76 1.26 1.81
CA ASP A 61 23.80 1.19 0.36
C ASP A 61 23.33 2.50 -0.27
N VAL A 62 24.04 2.93 -1.32
CA VAL A 62 23.78 4.17 -2.06
C VAL A 62 23.39 3.87 -3.50
N HIS A 63 22.21 4.32 -3.88
CA HIS A 63 21.67 4.15 -5.23
C HIS A 63 21.52 5.52 -5.91
N ARG A 64 21.79 5.57 -7.21
CA ARG A 64 21.71 6.79 -8.02
C ARG A 64 20.91 6.53 -9.29
N ALA A 65 20.24 7.58 -9.75
CA ALA A 65 19.61 7.62 -11.06
C ALA A 65 19.76 9.03 -11.65
N LYS A 66 19.94 9.10 -12.96
CA LYS A 66 20.07 10.34 -13.74
C LYS A 66 18.95 10.46 -14.76
N ALA A 67 18.89 11.57 -15.45
CA ALA A 67 17.90 11.78 -16.51
C ALA A 67 17.84 10.60 -17.49
N GLY A 68 16.63 10.12 -17.80
CA GLY A 68 16.36 8.95 -18.63
C GLY A 68 16.44 7.62 -17.89
N GLU A 69 16.56 7.60 -16.56
CA GLU A 69 16.60 6.39 -15.76
C GLU A 69 15.41 6.29 -14.79
N TRP A 70 14.94 5.08 -14.62
CA TRP A 70 14.03 4.69 -13.55
C TRP A 70 14.81 4.27 -12.31
N LEU A 71 14.37 4.70 -11.13
CA LEU A 71 14.81 4.17 -9.83
C LEU A 71 13.62 3.56 -9.11
N PHE A 72 13.62 2.24 -8.97
CA PHE A 72 12.64 1.48 -8.19
C PHE A 72 13.13 1.31 -6.76
N LEU A 73 12.27 1.60 -5.79
CA LEU A 73 12.61 1.66 -4.38
C LEU A 73 11.67 0.78 -3.55
N PRO A 74 12.21 0.03 -2.58
CA PRO A 74 11.38 -0.70 -1.63
C PRO A 74 10.69 0.26 -0.65
N GLY A 75 9.64 -0.24 0.01
CA GLY A 75 9.11 0.43 1.20
C GLY A 75 10.14 0.40 2.33
N GLY A 76 10.30 1.51 3.02
CA GLY A 76 11.26 1.64 4.12
C GLY A 76 11.59 3.08 4.46
N THR A 77 12.57 3.25 5.35
CA THR A 77 13.16 4.54 5.70
C THR A 77 14.44 4.71 4.88
N ARG A 78 14.60 5.90 4.27
CA ARG A 78 15.75 6.24 3.44
C ARG A 78 16.06 7.73 3.50
N MET A 79 17.31 8.11 3.26
CA MET A 79 17.70 9.48 2.94
C MET A 79 17.65 9.66 1.43
N GLN A 80 17.03 10.74 0.97
CA GLN A 80 16.94 11.04 -0.47
C GLN A 80 17.41 12.46 -0.77
N PHE A 81 18.17 12.58 -1.85
CA PHE A 81 18.80 13.80 -2.30
C PHE A 81 18.56 13.93 -3.80
N PHE A 82 18.34 15.15 -4.24
CA PHE A 82 18.15 15.47 -5.64
C PHE A 82 19.03 16.67 -5.97
N ALA A 83 19.54 16.73 -7.19
CA ALA A 83 20.21 17.93 -7.69
C ALA A 83 19.22 19.10 -7.78
N GLU A 84 19.74 20.30 -7.79
CA GLU A 84 18.95 21.50 -8.04
C GLU A 84 18.24 21.37 -9.41
N GLU A 85 16.98 21.81 -9.47
CA GLU A 85 16.13 21.72 -10.66
C GLU A 85 15.77 20.30 -11.14
N THR A 86 16.06 19.26 -10.37
CA THR A 86 15.64 17.89 -10.73
C THR A 86 14.14 17.82 -10.95
N ARG A 87 13.74 17.23 -12.08
CA ARG A 87 12.36 16.92 -12.44
C ARG A 87 12.19 15.42 -12.56
N LEU A 88 11.07 14.92 -12.06
CA LEU A 88 10.78 13.50 -12.08
C LEU A 88 9.29 13.21 -12.25
N LEU A 89 8.99 12.01 -12.72
CA LEU A 89 7.69 11.36 -12.58
C LEU A 89 7.81 10.37 -11.43
N SER A 90 7.11 10.64 -10.34
CA SER A 90 7.13 9.84 -9.10
C SER A 90 5.83 9.05 -8.95
N LEU A 91 5.95 7.76 -8.75
CA LEU A 91 4.83 6.88 -8.39
C LEU A 91 5.12 6.22 -7.05
N THR A 92 4.10 6.14 -6.23
CA THR A 92 4.08 5.28 -5.04
C THR A 92 2.88 4.39 -5.13
N TRP A 93 3.09 3.09 -5.01
CA TRP A 93 2.00 2.13 -5.09
C TRP A 93 2.14 1.05 -4.03
N ARG A 94 1.01 0.54 -3.63
CA ARG A 94 0.93 -0.64 -2.78
C ARG A 94 0.77 -1.85 -3.65
N ALA A 95 1.58 -2.86 -3.40
CA ALA A 95 1.40 -4.21 -3.91
C ALA A 95 1.82 -5.16 -2.77
N ARG A 96 0.87 -5.59 -1.94
CA ARG A 96 1.14 -6.37 -0.73
C ARG A 96 0.23 -7.56 -0.60
N TRP A 97 0.83 -8.62 -0.12
CA TRP A 97 0.11 -9.77 0.34
C TRP A 97 -0.58 -9.51 1.69
N PRO A 98 -1.60 -10.33 2.07
CA PRO A 98 -2.32 -10.15 3.33
C PRO A 98 -1.45 -10.23 4.59
N ASP A 99 -0.30 -10.90 4.52
CA ASP A 99 0.68 -10.98 5.60
C ASP A 99 1.52 -9.70 5.77
N GLY A 100 1.30 -8.72 4.91
CA GLY A 100 1.98 -7.43 4.92
C GLY A 100 3.28 -7.38 4.12
N ARG A 101 3.71 -8.49 3.51
CA ARG A 101 4.90 -8.53 2.65
C ARG A 101 4.61 -7.90 1.29
N ASN A 102 5.57 -7.15 0.79
CA ASN A 102 5.47 -6.57 -0.55
C ASN A 102 5.55 -7.65 -1.64
N PHE A 103 4.87 -7.41 -2.75
CA PHE A 103 4.88 -8.25 -3.94
C PHE A 103 6.30 -8.37 -4.53
N PHE A 104 7.05 -7.25 -4.56
CA PHE A 104 8.49 -7.23 -4.80
C PHE A 104 9.19 -7.00 -3.46
N ALA A 105 9.90 -7.99 -2.95
CA ALA A 105 10.52 -7.94 -1.63
C ALA A 105 12.05 -7.93 -1.65
N GLU A 106 12.65 -8.48 -2.70
CA GLU A 106 14.10 -8.67 -2.82
C GLU A 106 14.59 -8.05 -4.14
N GLY A 107 15.85 -7.59 -4.15
CA GLY A 107 16.48 -7.01 -5.33
C GLY A 107 16.25 -5.50 -5.54
N LEU A 108 15.39 -4.87 -4.76
CA LEU A 108 15.25 -3.41 -4.75
C LEU A 108 16.18 -2.80 -3.68
N PRO A 109 16.75 -1.60 -3.90
CA PRO A 109 16.58 -0.70 -5.06
C PRO A 109 17.26 -1.16 -6.34
N VAL A 110 16.69 -0.78 -7.49
CA VAL A 110 17.27 -1.03 -8.81
C VAL A 110 17.07 0.17 -9.74
N THR A 111 18.08 0.44 -10.58
CA THR A 111 18.03 1.45 -11.63
C THR A 111 17.90 0.77 -12.99
N LEU A 112 16.95 1.24 -13.83
CA LEU A 112 16.69 0.73 -15.18
C LEU A 112 16.72 1.88 -16.19
N SER A 113 17.20 1.63 -17.40
CA SER A 113 17.15 2.63 -18.49
C SER A 113 15.71 2.77 -19.02
N ALA A 114 15.20 3.99 -19.09
CA ALA A 114 13.88 4.23 -19.63
C ALA A 114 13.81 3.95 -21.15
N SER A 115 14.91 4.08 -21.86
CA SER A 115 14.98 3.77 -23.29
C SER A 115 14.86 2.27 -23.60
N GLU A 116 15.22 1.40 -22.66
CA GLU A 116 15.04 -0.06 -22.77
C GLU A 116 13.61 -0.47 -22.45
N HIS A 117 12.86 0.36 -21.72
CA HIS A 117 11.48 0.09 -21.27
C HIS A 117 10.51 1.23 -21.67
N PRO A 118 10.33 1.55 -22.97
CA PRO A 118 9.54 2.72 -23.39
C PRO A 118 8.06 2.61 -23.03
N GLN A 119 7.50 1.41 -22.97
CA GLN A 119 6.09 1.19 -22.57
C GLN A 119 5.88 1.51 -21.09
N LEU A 120 6.86 1.22 -20.23
CA LEU A 120 6.80 1.54 -18.81
C LEU A 120 6.63 3.05 -18.59
N ALA A 121 7.41 3.89 -19.30
CA ALA A 121 7.30 5.34 -19.23
C ALA A 121 5.97 5.84 -19.83
N SER A 122 5.53 5.27 -20.96
CA SER A 122 4.27 5.62 -21.60
C SER A 122 3.05 5.34 -20.71
N ARG A 123 3.01 4.16 -20.06
CA ARG A 123 1.91 3.79 -19.15
C ARG A 123 1.92 4.65 -17.87
N ALA A 124 3.09 4.95 -17.34
CA ALA A 124 3.22 5.85 -16.19
C ALA A 124 2.75 7.28 -16.54
N GLY A 125 3.09 7.80 -17.72
CA GLY A 125 2.60 9.07 -18.21
C GLY A 125 1.07 9.11 -18.37
N ALA A 126 0.46 8.04 -18.90
CA ALA A 126 -1.00 7.91 -19.01
C ALA A 126 -1.68 7.94 -17.63
N LEU A 127 -1.10 7.26 -16.63
CA LEU A 127 -1.56 7.32 -15.24
C LEU A 127 -1.44 8.73 -14.65
N ALA A 128 -0.33 9.44 -14.92
CA ALA A 128 -0.11 10.80 -14.43
C ALA A 128 -1.14 11.76 -15.03
N GLU A 129 -1.36 11.68 -16.33
CA GLU A 129 -2.34 12.52 -17.02
C GLU A 129 -3.76 12.25 -16.53
N PHE A 130 -4.14 10.98 -16.39
CA PHE A 130 -5.44 10.59 -15.82
C PHE A 130 -5.60 11.13 -14.39
N SER A 131 -4.57 11.02 -13.54
CA SER A 131 -4.62 11.52 -12.18
C SER A 131 -4.83 13.02 -12.15
N LYS A 132 -4.11 13.75 -12.98
CA LYS A 132 -4.21 15.20 -13.11
C LYS A 132 -5.61 15.66 -13.59
N GLN A 133 -6.17 14.98 -14.56
CA GLN A 133 -7.48 15.34 -15.12
C GLN A 133 -8.66 15.00 -14.21
N GLU A 134 -8.64 13.82 -13.58
CA GLU A 134 -9.81 13.24 -12.91
C GLU A 134 -9.74 13.29 -11.38
N LEU A 135 -8.54 13.33 -10.80
CA LEU A 135 -8.34 13.21 -9.36
C LEU A 135 -7.78 14.49 -8.72
N GLU A 136 -7.26 15.43 -9.54
CA GLU A 136 -6.61 16.63 -9.01
C GLU A 136 -7.46 17.88 -9.13
N ARG A 137 -7.69 18.50 -7.99
CA ARG A 137 -7.72 19.95 -7.90
C ARG A 137 -6.50 20.49 -7.15
N ASP A 138 -5.73 19.65 -6.43
CA ASP A 138 -4.46 20.01 -5.79
C ASP A 138 -3.59 18.75 -5.58
N PRO A 139 -2.35 18.65 -6.15
CA PRO A 139 -1.44 17.51 -5.98
C PRO A 139 -1.10 17.17 -4.53
N ARG A 140 -1.12 18.15 -3.63
CA ARG A 140 -0.87 17.96 -2.20
C ARG A 140 -2.03 17.31 -1.45
N VAL A 141 -3.22 17.33 -2.03
CA VAL A 141 -4.43 16.71 -1.48
C VAL A 141 -4.41 15.20 -1.63
N LEU A 142 -3.71 14.66 -2.65
CA LEU A 142 -3.62 13.22 -2.89
C LEU A 142 -2.99 12.43 -1.73
N GLN A 143 -2.04 12.98 -1.01
CA GLN A 143 -1.44 12.31 0.16
C GLN A 143 -2.39 12.20 1.36
N ARG A 144 -3.33 13.13 1.50
CA ARG A 144 -4.20 13.24 2.68
C ARG A 144 -5.64 12.78 2.45
N SER A 145 -6.13 12.72 1.21
CA SER A 145 -7.56 12.72 0.90
C SER A 145 -8.08 11.65 -0.04
N ARG A 146 -7.31 10.64 -0.48
CA ARG A 146 -7.89 9.58 -1.33
C ARG A 146 -9.06 8.84 -0.68
N ALA A 147 -9.12 8.82 0.64
CA ALA A 147 -10.21 8.18 1.38
C ALA A 147 -11.51 9.02 1.41
N SER A 148 -11.43 10.33 1.15
CA SER A 148 -12.56 11.26 1.29
C SER A 148 -13.06 11.87 -0.01
N VAL A 149 -12.36 11.71 -1.14
CA VAL A 149 -12.82 12.21 -2.44
C VAL A 149 -13.74 11.17 -3.08
N GLY A 150 -15.02 11.51 -3.20
CA GLY A 150 -15.98 10.72 -3.95
C GLY A 150 -15.64 10.74 -5.46
N ILE A 151 -15.28 9.59 -6.00
CA ILE A 151 -15.08 9.40 -7.44
C ILE A 151 -16.19 8.56 -8.02
N SER A 152 -16.55 8.80 -9.30
CA SER A 152 -17.53 7.98 -9.96
C SER A 152 -17.01 6.57 -10.23
N PRO A 153 -17.88 5.54 -10.31
CA PRO A 153 -17.43 4.18 -10.64
C PRO A 153 -16.63 4.11 -11.95
N GLY A 154 -16.99 4.89 -12.96
CA GLY A 154 -16.27 4.93 -14.23
C GLY A 154 -14.82 5.46 -14.08
N VAL A 155 -14.63 6.52 -13.29
CA VAL A 155 -13.29 7.05 -12.96
C VAL A 155 -12.49 6.03 -12.17
N PHE A 156 -13.10 5.38 -11.18
CA PHE A 156 -12.43 4.33 -10.39
C PHE A 156 -11.91 3.20 -11.28
N PHE A 157 -12.80 2.59 -12.09
CA PHE A 157 -12.40 1.46 -12.94
C PHE A 157 -11.37 1.84 -14.00
N ARG A 158 -11.45 3.05 -14.55
CA ARG A 158 -10.43 3.53 -15.51
C ARG A 158 -9.05 3.66 -14.83
N GLY A 159 -9.00 4.19 -13.63
CA GLY A 159 -7.76 4.27 -12.85
C GLY A 159 -7.17 2.89 -12.54
N GLU A 160 -8.00 1.91 -12.16
CA GLU A 160 -7.57 0.53 -11.91
C GLU A 160 -7.02 -0.14 -13.20
N ILE A 161 -7.65 0.07 -14.35
CA ILE A 161 -7.15 -0.45 -15.63
C ILE A 161 -5.77 0.12 -15.94
N LEU A 162 -5.58 1.44 -15.84
CA LEU A 162 -4.30 2.09 -16.10
C LEU A 162 -3.21 1.62 -15.12
N LEU A 163 -3.56 1.43 -13.85
CA LEU A 163 -2.64 0.88 -12.86
C LEU A 163 -2.22 -0.55 -13.21
N LEU A 164 -3.15 -1.40 -13.62
CA LEU A 164 -2.86 -2.79 -13.99
C LEU A 164 -2.00 -2.87 -15.26
N GLU A 165 -2.26 -2.01 -16.25
CA GLU A 165 -1.43 -1.91 -17.45
C GLU A 165 0.01 -1.49 -17.10
N TRP A 166 0.18 -0.48 -16.24
CA TRP A 166 1.50 -0.07 -15.77
C TRP A 166 2.19 -1.16 -14.95
N MET A 167 1.46 -1.87 -14.09
CA MET A 167 2.00 -2.98 -13.29
C MET A 167 2.46 -4.17 -14.16
N ALA A 168 1.81 -4.41 -15.30
CA ALA A 168 2.28 -5.42 -16.25
C ALA A 168 3.68 -5.06 -16.79
N GLU A 169 3.89 -3.79 -17.18
CA GLU A 169 5.21 -3.29 -17.63
C GLU A 169 6.26 -3.30 -16.49
N VAL A 170 5.87 -2.91 -15.27
CA VAL A 170 6.76 -3.00 -14.09
C VAL A 170 7.22 -4.43 -13.88
N THR A 171 6.29 -5.39 -13.96
CA THR A 171 6.61 -6.81 -13.74
C THR A 171 7.54 -7.35 -14.81
N ALA A 172 7.36 -6.94 -16.07
CA ALA A 172 8.24 -7.32 -17.18
C ALA A 172 9.65 -6.72 -16.99
N ALA A 173 9.74 -5.41 -16.79
CA ALA A 173 11.01 -4.69 -16.63
C ALA A 173 11.83 -5.18 -15.42
N LEU A 174 11.18 -5.35 -14.26
CA LEU A 174 11.83 -5.91 -13.07
C LEU A 174 12.22 -7.38 -13.28
N GLY A 175 11.42 -8.16 -14.03
CA GLY A 175 11.74 -9.53 -14.38
C GLY A 175 13.01 -9.66 -15.22
N GLU A 176 13.24 -8.77 -16.18
CA GLU A 176 14.48 -8.67 -16.98
C GLU A 176 15.68 -8.36 -16.08
N ALA A 177 15.49 -7.52 -15.06
CA ALA A 177 16.48 -7.25 -14.01
C ALA A 177 16.62 -8.39 -12.98
N ARG A 178 15.96 -9.53 -13.19
CA ARG A 178 15.92 -10.70 -12.29
C ARG A 178 15.26 -10.44 -10.94
N ILE A 179 14.48 -9.40 -10.84
CA ILE A 179 13.64 -9.12 -9.67
C ILE A 179 12.29 -9.76 -9.90
N VAL A 180 12.04 -10.84 -9.19
CA VAL A 180 10.83 -11.62 -9.37
C VAL A 180 9.81 -11.33 -8.26
N PRO A 181 8.51 -11.34 -8.60
CA PRO A 181 7.48 -11.24 -7.60
C PRO A 181 7.59 -12.33 -6.54
N ARG A 182 7.41 -11.98 -5.29
CA ARG A 182 7.30 -12.97 -4.22
C ARG A 182 5.95 -13.67 -4.33
N ILE A 183 6.00 -14.96 -4.63
CA ILE A 183 4.80 -15.79 -4.60
C ILE A 183 4.42 -16.02 -3.15
N HIS A 184 3.16 -15.82 -2.87
CA HIS A 184 2.58 -16.20 -1.60
C HIS A 184 1.94 -17.58 -1.74
N ASP A 185 2.53 -18.57 -1.10
CA ASP A 185 1.94 -19.90 -1.07
C ASP A 185 0.77 -19.89 -0.07
N ILE A 186 -0.46 -19.83 -0.60
CA ILE A 186 -1.69 -19.92 0.19
C ILE A 186 -2.10 -21.39 0.27
N PRO A 187 -1.75 -22.09 1.34
CA PRO A 187 -1.92 -23.54 1.35
C PRO A 187 -3.37 -23.98 1.59
N ASP A 188 -4.27 -23.10 2.03
CA ASP A 188 -5.58 -23.51 2.51
C ASP A 188 -6.68 -22.49 2.17
N SER A 189 -7.59 -22.86 1.24
CA SER A 189 -8.73 -22.04 0.82
C SER A 189 -9.64 -21.62 1.99
N ARG A 190 -9.66 -22.38 3.08
CA ARG A 190 -10.40 -22.04 4.30
C ARG A 190 -9.82 -20.85 5.02
N ILE A 191 -8.51 -20.60 4.89
CA ILE A 191 -7.87 -19.42 5.46
C ILE A 191 -8.18 -18.17 4.62
N LEU A 192 -8.29 -18.31 3.29
CA LEU A 192 -8.80 -17.23 2.43
C LEU A 192 -10.23 -16.86 2.78
N LEU A 193 -11.10 -17.87 2.95
CA LEU A 193 -12.46 -17.62 3.39
C LEU A 193 -12.51 -16.98 4.78
N ALA A 194 -11.65 -17.42 5.70
CA ALA A 194 -11.56 -16.79 7.03
C ALA A 194 -11.13 -15.33 6.94
N LEU A 195 -10.20 -15.01 6.07
CA LEU A 195 -9.74 -13.64 5.82
C LEU A 195 -10.88 -12.78 5.25
N ASP A 196 -11.59 -13.26 4.23
CA ASP A 196 -12.75 -12.58 3.66
C ASP A 196 -13.83 -12.32 4.71
N LEU A 197 -14.16 -13.32 5.51
CA LEU A 197 -15.09 -13.19 6.61
C LEU A 197 -14.65 -12.14 7.65
N LEU A 198 -13.36 -12.04 7.92
CA LEU A 198 -12.80 -11.03 8.83
C LEU A 198 -12.80 -9.63 8.24
N GLU A 199 -12.51 -9.48 6.95
CA GLU A 199 -12.53 -8.18 6.27
C GLU A 199 -13.96 -7.64 6.12
N ASN A 200 -14.95 -8.51 5.98
CA ASN A 200 -16.35 -8.13 5.86
C ASN A 200 -17.13 -8.16 7.20
N HIS A 201 -16.48 -8.56 8.31
CA HIS A 201 -17.13 -8.57 9.61
C HIS A 201 -17.44 -7.15 10.09
N PRO A 202 -18.68 -6.80 10.45
CA PRO A 202 -19.02 -5.47 10.95
C PRO A 202 -18.22 -5.12 12.22
N LEU A 203 -17.59 -3.93 12.25
CA LEU A 203 -16.74 -3.52 13.38
C LEU A 203 -17.51 -3.28 14.67
N ASN A 204 -18.81 -2.99 14.57
CA ASN A 204 -19.71 -2.81 15.69
C ASN A 204 -20.27 -4.12 16.27
N GLN A 205 -19.95 -5.25 15.67
CA GLN A 205 -20.35 -6.55 16.18
C GLN A 205 -19.21 -7.26 16.94
N PRO A 206 -19.52 -8.04 17.99
CA PRO A 206 -18.51 -8.79 18.72
C PRO A 206 -17.83 -9.81 17.82
N TYR A 207 -16.50 -9.78 17.78
CA TYR A 207 -15.70 -10.79 17.11
C TYR A 207 -15.55 -12.03 18.02
N ARG A 208 -15.84 -13.20 17.47
CA ARG A 208 -15.60 -14.50 18.13
C ARG A 208 -14.84 -15.43 17.17
N THR A 209 -13.70 -15.93 17.61
CA THR A 209 -12.88 -16.86 16.81
C THR A 209 -13.64 -18.12 16.45
N GLU A 210 -14.49 -18.58 17.36
CA GLU A 210 -15.32 -19.79 17.23
C GLU A 210 -16.30 -19.71 16.05
N ASP A 211 -16.88 -18.52 15.83
CA ASP A 211 -17.85 -18.31 14.76
C ASP A 211 -17.17 -18.34 13.38
N ILE A 212 -16.01 -17.70 13.25
CA ILE A 212 -15.21 -17.75 12.02
C ILE A 212 -14.73 -19.19 11.78
N ALA A 213 -14.18 -19.84 12.80
CA ALA A 213 -13.68 -21.21 12.70
C ALA A 213 -14.76 -22.18 12.22
N ARG A 214 -15.97 -22.09 12.79
CA ARG A 214 -17.14 -22.90 12.39
C ARG A 214 -17.50 -22.68 10.92
N ARG A 215 -17.53 -21.43 10.46
CA ARG A 215 -17.89 -21.08 9.07
C ARG A 215 -16.89 -21.61 8.05
N VAL A 216 -15.61 -21.75 8.43
CA VAL A 216 -14.57 -22.26 7.54
C VAL A 216 -14.25 -23.74 7.75
N GLY A 217 -15.00 -24.45 8.61
CA GLY A 217 -14.82 -25.89 8.86
C GLY A 217 -13.50 -26.21 9.58
N LEU A 218 -13.06 -25.35 10.50
CA LEU A 218 -11.88 -25.55 11.34
C LEU A 218 -12.23 -25.46 12.82
N SER A 219 -11.43 -26.11 13.68
CA SER A 219 -11.45 -25.75 15.10
C SER A 219 -10.79 -24.39 15.35
N PRO A 220 -11.12 -23.68 16.45
CA PRO A 220 -10.48 -22.40 16.78
C PRO A 220 -8.95 -22.50 16.84
N SER A 221 -8.42 -23.59 17.37
CA SER A 221 -6.97 -23.86 17.44
C SER A 221 -6.35 -24.04 16.06
N GLN A 222 -7.01 -24.80 15.17
CA GLN A 222 -6.56 -24.99 13.81
C GLN A 222 -6.59 -23.68 13.02
N LEU A 223 -7.69 -22.90 13.16
CA LEU A 223 -7.78 -21.58 12.55
C LEU A 223 -6.64 -20.68 13.01
N ASN A 224 -6.45 -20.53 14.32
CA ASN A 224 -5.37 -19.69 14.86
C ASN A 224 -4.00 -20.11 14.34
N ARG A 225 -3.66 -21.41 14.41
CA ARG A 225 -2.37 -21.93 13.96
C ARG A 225 -2.15 -21.66 12.47
N ARG A 226 -3.09 -22.06 11.60
CA ARG A 226 -2.95 -21.94 10.14
C ARG A 226 -2.98 -20.48 9.69
N PHE A 227 -3.86 -19.67 10.28
CA PHE A 227 -3.96 -18.24 10.00
C PHE A 227 -2.67 -17.51 10.40
N THR A 228 -2.09 -17.86 11.57
CA THR A 228 -0.81 -17.28 12.01
C THR A 228 0.36 -17.76 11.14
N GLN A 229 0.39 -19.04 10.78
CA GLN A 229 1.41 -19.57 9.87
C GLN A 229 1.38 -18.84 8.53
N PHE A 230 0.20 -18.49 8.05
CA PHE A 230 -0.02 -17.86 6.77
C PHE A 230 0.18 -16.33 6.81
N LEU A 231 -0.41 -15.64 7.81
CA LEU A 231 -0.49 -14.18 7.89
C LEU A 231 0.49 -13.56 8.90
N GLY A 232 1.25 -14.37 9.62
CA GLY A 232 2.18 -13.90 10.66
C GLY A 232 1.48 -13.38 11.93
N HIS A 233 0.14 -13.45 12.01
CA HIS A 233 -0.63 -13.00 13.17
C HIS A 233 -1.96 -13.72 13.27
N THR A 234 -2.58 -13.68 14.45
CA THR A 234 -3.85 -14.37 14.70
C THR A 234 -5.05 -13.67 14.05
N PRO A 235 -6.18 -14.37 13.80
CA PRO A 235 -7.42 -13.76 13.33
C PRO A 235 -7.89 -12.61 14.22
N LYS A 236 -7.74 -12.73 15.53
CA LYS A 236 -8.06 -11.67 16.50
C LYS A 236 -7.20 -10.43 16.28
N MET A 237 -5.90 -10.60 16.07
CA MET A 237 -5.00 -9.48 15.76
C MET A 237 -5.35 -8.85 14.41
N HIS A 238 -5.75 -9.64 13.42
CA HIS A 238 -6.19 -9.13 12.12
C HIS A 238 -7.41 -8.22 12.28
N PHE A 239 -8.43 -8.65 12.99
CA PHE A 239 -9.61 -7.85 13.28
C PHE A 239 -9.27 -6.56 14.07
N GLN A 240 -8.36 -6.64 15.06
CA GLN A 240 -7.91 -5.46 15.80
C GLN A 240 -7.16 -4.45 14.91
N ARG A 241 -6.28 -4.91 14.03
CA ARG A 241 -5.57 -4.05 13.06
C ARG A 241 -6.55 -3.32 12.13
N ARG A 242 -7.58 -4.02 11.66
CA ARG A 242 -8.66 -3.46 10.85
C ARG A 242 -9.42 -2.37 11.62
N ARG A 243 -9.74 -2.65 12.89
CA ARG A 243 -10.39 -1.68 13.79
C ARG A 243 -9.53 -0.44 14.06
N ILE A 244 -8.21 -0.62 14.22
CA ILE A 244 -7.25 0.50 14.37
C ILE A 244 -7.20 1.34 13.10
N ARG A 245 -7.13 0.72 11.92
CA ARG A 245 -7.16 1.46 10.64
C ARG A 245 -8.44 2.28 10.49
N ALA A 246 -9.59 1.66 10.71
CA ALA A 246 -10.88 2.34 10.64
C ALA A 246 -10.99 3.50 11.63
N ALA A 247 -10.54 3.31 12.87
CA ALA A 247 -10.53 4.37 13.88
C ALA A 247 -9.66 5.55 13.45
N LYS A 248 -8.49 5.28 12.88
CA LYS A 248 -7.61 6.34 12.36
C LYS A 248 -8.30 7.13 11.25
N THR A 249 -8.87 6.45 10.27
CA THR A 249 -9.57 7.09 9.15
C THR A 249 -10.75 7.93 9.64
N MET A 250 -11.65 7.35 10.42
CA MET A 250 -12.86 8.05 10.91
C MET A 250 -12.54 9.26 11.79
N VAL A 251 -11.48 9.17 12.62
CA VAL A 251 -11.07 10.30 13.47
C VAL A 251 -10.37 11.38 12.64
N THR A 252 -9.69 11.04 11.56
CA THR A 252 -9.03 12.02 10.68
C THR A 252 -10.04 12.76 9.79
N ASP A 253 -11.14 12.13 9.43
CA ASP A 253 -12.16 12.65 8.48
C ASP A 253 -13.03 13.77 9.06
N ASP A 254 -12.98 14.05 10.33
CA ASP A 254 -13.61 15.15 11.10
C ASP A 254 -15.11 15.43 10.81
N GLU A 255 -15.75 14.65 9.96
CA GLU A 255 -17.16 14.79 9.59
C GLU A 255 -18.10 14.12 10.62
N MET A 256 -17.57 13.19 11.41
CA MET A 256 -18.36 12.36 12.33
C MET A 256 -18.05 12.64 13.79
N PRO A 257 -19.07 12.83 14.64
CA PRO A 257 -18.87 12.99 16.09
C PRO A 257 -18.14 11.78 16.71
N ILE A 258 -17.20 12.03 17.62
CA ILE A 258 -16.44 10.97 18.32
C ILE A 258 -17.35 9.92 18.98
N LYS A 259 -18.51 10.35 19.45
CA LYS A 259 -19.54 9.45 20.02
C LYS A 259 -20.02 8.44 18.98
N GLU A 260 -20.32 8.90 17.78
CA GLU A 260 -20.76 8.06 16.65
C GLU A 260 -19.67 7.08 16.23
N ILE A 261 -18.43 7.56 16.04
CA ILE A 261 -17.25 6.74 15.74
C ILE A 261 -17.09 5.61 16.76
N SER A 262 -17.28 5.92 18.07
CA SER A 262 -17.16 4.92 19.13
C SER A 262 -18.15 3.76 18.96
N TYR A 263 -19.40 4.04 18.58
CA TYR A 263 -20.42 3.03 18.35
C TYR A 263 -20.20 2.25 17.07
N GLN A 264 -19.82 2.91 15.99
CA GLN A 264 -19.52 2.25 14.71
C GLN A 264 -18.32 1.29 14.81
N LEU A 265 -17.39 1.57 15.72
CA LEU A 265 -16.27 0.70 16.01
C LEU A 265 -16.58 -0.35 17.11
N GLY A 266 -17.82 -0.43 17.60
CA GLY A 266 -18.29 -1.44 18.56
C GLY A 266 -17.76 -1.25 19.97
N PHE A 267 -17.55 0.00 20.41
CA PHE A 267 -17.25 0.31 21.81
C PHE A 267 -18.54 0.53 22.60
N ALA A 268 -18.59 0.00 23.81
CA ALA A 268 -19.74 0.13 24.70
C ALA A 268 -20.02 1.59 25.12
N SER A 269 -19.00 2.46 25.09
CA SER A 269 -19.15 3.89 25.37
C SER A 269 -18.00 4.69 24.76
N GLN A 270 -18.23 5.99 24.58
CA GLN A 270 -17.21 6.94 24.14
C GLN A 270 -15.98 6.94 25.07
N HIS A 271 -16.17 6.77 26.38
CA HIS A 271 -15.08 6.72 27.35
C HIS A 271 -14.15 5.50 27.11
N VAL A 272 -14.73 4.34 26.84
CA VAL A 272 -13.96 3.12 26.53
C VAL A 272 -13.16 3.30 25.23
N PHE A 273 -13.78 3.90 24.21
CA PHE A 273 -13.12 4.25 22.96
C PHE A 273 -11.96 5.22 23.19
N TYR A 274 -12.17 6.27 23.95
CA TYR A 274 -11.16 7.29 24.26
C TYR A 274 -9.90 6.69 24.89
N ASN A 275 -10.07 5.84 25.91
CA ASN A 275 -8.98 5.14 26.58
C ASN A 275 -8.24 4.16 25.66
N TRP A 276 -9.00 3.45 24.81
CA TRP A 276 -8.43 2.54 23.82
C TRP A 276 -7.66 3.31 22.75
N PHE A 277 -8.22 4.39 22.19
CA PHE A 277 -7.59 5.20 21.16
C PHE A 277 -6.27 5.81 21.65
N ARG A 278 -6.27 6.37 22.85
CA ARG A 278 -5.08 6.92 23.49
C ARG A 278 -3.97 5.87 23.66
N ARG A 279 -4.32 4.63 23.99
CA ARG A 279 -3.34 3.52 24.06
C ARG A 279 -2.77 3.14 22.70
N GLN A 280 -3.55 3.25 21.62
CA GLN A 280 -3.12 2.87 20.27
C GLN A 280 -2.30 3.99 19.59
N PHE A 281 -2.65 5.25 19.80
CA PHE A 281 -2.12 6.39 19.06
C PHE A 281 -1.32 7.38 19.92
N GLY A 282 -1.22 7.16 21.22
CA GLY A 282 -0.46 8.01 22.17
C GLY A 282 -1.14 9.34 22.52
N CYS A 283 -2.26 9.69 21.89
CA CYS A 283 -3.01 10.92 22.16
C CYS A 283 -4.51 10.68 22.09
N ALA A 284 -5.29 11.66 22.59
CA ALA A 284 -6.73 11.62 22.54
C ALA A 284 -7.26 11.79 21.10
N PRO A 285 -8.45 11.23 20.75
CA PRO A 285 -9.04 11.41 19.43
C PRO A 285 -9.14 12.88 18.99
N SER A 286 -9.60 13.77 19.85
CA SER A 286 -9.71 15.22 19.56
C SER A 286 -8.36 15.90 19.30
N ALA A 287 -7.30 15.48 20.01
CA ALA A 287 -5.95 15.95 19.75
C ALA A 287 -5.33 15.35 18.48
N PHE A 288 -5.82 14.20 18.03
CA PHE A 288 -5.41 13.57 16.79
C PHE A 288 -6.03 14.27 15.58
N GLN A 289 -7.30 14.67 15.66
CA GLN A 289 -8.00 15.51 14.66
C GLN A 289 -7.24 16.82 14.43
N GLY A 290 -6.90 17.55 15.50
CA GLY A 290 -6.18 18.82 15.40
C GLY A 290 -4.76 18.71 14.78
N LYS A 291 -4.10 17.56 14.89
CA LYS A 291 -2.79 17.31 14.26
C LYS A 291 -2.88 16.93 12.79
N ALA A 292 -4.01 16.48 12.32
CA ALA A 292 -4.23 16.12 10.91
C ALA A 292 -4.68 17.35 10.09
N ALA A 293 -5.14 18.40 10.75
CA ALA A 293 -5.59 19.65 10.13
C ALA A 293 -4.49 20.74 10.06
N GLY A 294 -3.34 20.57 10.68
CA GLY A 294 -2.14 21.42 10.60
C GLY A 294 -1.00 20.69 9.90
#